data_b7fc3a6ae9e6cc5d4adeae7ca447186d
#
_entry.id   b7fc3a6ae9e6cc5d4adeae7ca447186d
#
_cell.length_a   1.000
_cell.length_b   1.000
_cell.length_c   1.000
_cell.angle_alpha   90.00
_cell.angle_beta   90.00
_cell.angle_gamma   90.00
#
_symmetry.space_group_name_H-M   'P 1'
#
loop_
_entity.id
_entity.type
_entity.pdbx_description
1 polymer ?
#
loop_
_entity_poly.entity_id
_entity_poly.type
_entity_poly.pdbx_seq_one_letter_code
_entity_poly.pdbx_strand_id
1 'polypeptide(L)'
;MHITELVLDNFKSFGRKTRIPFYEDFTTISGPNGSGKSNIIDAVLFALGLARTSGIRAEKLTDLIYNPGHADEEVEHAGEREASVEVVLDNSDGTLDRSQIVNAAGTEKVGDIEEITIKRRVKETDDNYYSYYYINGRSVNLSDIQDLLAQAGVTPEGYNVVMQGDVTEIINMT
;
A
#
# COMPACT_ATOMS: atom_id res chain seq x y z
N MET A 1 14.86 -5.50 8.18
CA MET A 1 13.91 -5.05 7.13
C MET A 1 13.16 -3.81 7.59
N HIS A 2 13.02 -2.77 6.76
CA HIS A 2 12.22 -1.58 7.02
C HIS A 2 11.71 -0.98 5.70
N ILE A 3 10.71 -0.09 5.78
CA ILE A 3 10.24 0.65 4.61
C ILE A 3 11.23 1.78 4.33
N THR A 4 11.72 1.91 3.11
CA THR A 4 12.61 2.99 2.67
C THR A 4 11.89 4.07 1.88
N GLU A 5 10.87 3.70 1.12
CA GLU A 5 10.09 4.64 0.31
C GLU A 5 8.65 4.18 0.13
N LEU A 6 7.75 5.14 0.06
CA LEU A 6 6.37 4.96 -0.37
C LEU A 6 6.13 5.80 -1.62
N VAL A 7 5.67 5.17 -2.69
CA VAL A 7 5.34 5.85 -3.95
C VAL A 7 3.83 5.78 -4.17
N LEU A 8 3.20 6.95 -4.18
CA LEU A 8 1.76 7.09 -4.45
C LEU A 8 1.57 7.71 -5.84
N ASP A 9 0.63 7.21 -6.58
CA ASP A 9 0.24 7.76 -7.86
C ASP A 9 -1.28 7.75 -7.97
N ASN A 10 -1.85 8.93 -8.10
CA ASN A 10 -3.29 9.13 -8.22
C ASN A 10 -4.10 8.51 -7.06
N PHE A 11 -3.55 8.51 -5.84
CA PHE A 11 -4.13 7.84 -4.68
C PHE A 11 -4.68 8.85 -3.66
N LYS A 12 -5.98 8.76 -3.34
CA LYS A 12 -6.72 9.62 -2.39
C LYS A 12 -6.43 11.12 -2.62
N SER A 13 -5.74 11.80 -1.72
CA SER A 13 -5.37 13.22 -1.84
C SER A 13 -4.13 13.47 -2.71
N PHE A 14 -3.47 12.43 -3.18
CA PHE A 14 -2.23 12.52 -3.98
C PHE A 14 -2.55 12.36 -5.47
N GLY A 15 -2.91 13.46 -6.13
CA GLY A 15 -3.27 13.48 -7.57
C GLY A 15 -2.09 13.43 -8.53
N ARG A 16 -0.87 13.37 -8.03
CA ARG A 16 0.36 13.25 -8.81
C ARG A 16 1.27 12.21 -8.18
N LYS A 17 2.13 11.61 -8.98
CA LYS A 17 3.14 10.69 -8.47
C LYS A 17 3.99 11.37 -7.39
N THR A 18 3.86 10.89 -6.17
CA THR A 18 4.51 11.43 -4.97
C THR A 18 5.37 10.34 -4.35
N ARG A 19 6.61 10.70 -4.02
CA ARG A 19 7.56 9.82 -3.34
C ARG A 19 7.79 10.33 -1.93
N ILE A 20 7.66 9.46 -0.94
CA ILE A 20 7.82 9.78 0.47
C ILE A 20 8.94 8.88 1.01
N PRO A 21 10.12 9.44 1.32
CA PRO A 21 11.20 8.66 1.92
C PRO A 21 10.89 8.34 3.40
N PHE A 22 11.32 7.17 3.83
CA PHE A 22 11.32 6.75 5.23
C PHE A 22 12.77 6.54 5.68
N TYR A 23 13.03 6.88 6.93
CA TYR A 23 14.36 6.75 7.52
C TYR A 23 14.45 5.46 8.34
N GLU A 24 15.67 4.96 8.50
CA GLU A 24 15.95 3.64 9.06
C GLU A 24 15.39 3.44 10.47
N ASP A 25 15.59 4.41 11.37
CA ASP A 25 15.20 4.26 12.77
C ASP A 25 13.78 4.73 13.05
N PHE A 26 13.48 5.96 12.67
CA PHE A 26 12.21 6.59 13.03
C PHE A 26 11.82 7.68 12.03
N THR A 27 10.57 7.62 11.55
CA THR A 27 9.99 8.64 10.68
C THR A 27 8.73 9.22 11.30
N THR A 28 8.68 10.53 11.47
CA THR A 28 7.49 11.25 11.93
C THR A 28 6.84 12.00 10.77
N ILE A 29 5.54 11.82 10.63
CA ILE A 29 4.72 12.54 9.65
C ILE A 29 3.85 13.54 10.39
N SER A 30 4.10 14.84 10.19
CA SER A 30 3.36 15.92 10.85
C SER A 30 2.72 16.85 9.82
N GLY A 31 1.69 17.58 10.24
CA GLY A 31 0.99 18.54 9.38
C GLY A 31 -0.38 18.90 9.96
N PRO A 32 -1.07 19.91 9.42
CA PRO A 32 -2.40 20.32 9.87
C PRO A 32 -3.46 19.25 9.60
N ASN A 33 -4.63 19.40 10.22
CA ASN A 33 -5.77 18.52 9.93
C ASN A 33 -6.17 18.66 8.46
N GLY A 34 -6.50 17.55 7.82
CA GLY A 34 -6.85 17.51 6.39
C GLY A 34 -5.66 17.49 5.42
N SER A 35 -4.40 17.55 5.89
CA SER A 35 -3.22 17.54 5.01
C SER A 35 -2.88 16.19 4.37
N GLY A 36 -3.65 15.15 4.62
CA GLY A 36 -3.42 13.81 4.04
C GLY A 36 -2.53 12.88 4.85
N LYS A 37 -2.12 13.25 6.09
CA LYS A 37 -1.27 12.37 6.95
C LYS A 37 -1.79 10.96 7.06
N SER A 38 -3.07 10.82 7.37
CA SER A 38 -3.69 9.49 7.51
C SER A 38 -3.75 8.71 6.20
N ASN A 39 -3.75 9.39 5.05
CA ASN A 39 -3.75 8.74 3.75
C ASN A 39 -2.41 8.03 3.46
N ILE A 40 -1.33 8.42 4.15
CA ILE A 40 -0.03 7.74 4.04
C ILE A 40 -0.09 6.35 4.69
N ILE A 41 -0.69 6.24 5.89
CA ILE A 41 -0.90 4.95 6.55
C ILE A 41 -1.86 4.10 5.73
N ASP A 42 -2.96 4.69 5.25
CA ASP A 42 -3.91 3.98 4.38
C ASP A 42 -3.22 3.43 3.12
N ALA A 43 -2.28 4.18 2.55
CA ALA A 43 -1.52 3.74 1.38
C ALA A 43 -0.64 2.53 1.69
N VAL A 44 0.07 2.54 2.82
CA VAL A 44 0.88 1.38 3.26
C VAL A 44 -0.01 0.15 3.44
N LEU A 45 -1.11 0.27 4.19
CA LEU A 45 -2.05 -0.83 4.43
C LEU A 45 -2.67 -1.35 3.14
N PHE A 46 -2.99 -0.44 2.21
CA PHE A 46 -3.52 -0.78 0.90
C PHE A 46 -2.51 -1.59 0.07
N ALA A 47 -1.28 -1.10 -0.05
CA ALA A 47 -0.25 -1.75 -0.86
C ALA A 47 0.12 -3.14 -0.33
N LEU A 48 0.25 -3.27 0.99
CA LEU A 48 0.61 -4.53 1.65
C LEU A 48 -0.57 -5.50 1.79
N GLY A 49 -1.79 -5.09 1.41
CA GLY A 49 -2.97 -5.95 1.53
C GLY A 49 -3.36 -6.29 2.98
N LEU A 50 -2.97 -5.42 3.94
CA LEU A 50 -3.17 -5.63 5.38
C LEU A 50 -4.53 -5.14 5.88
N ALA A 51 -5.25 -4.34 5.12
CA ALA A 51 -6.55 -3.83 5.50
C ALA A 51 -7.61 -4.07 4.43
N ARG A 52 -8.83 -4.33 4.90
CA ARG A 52 -10.03 -4.28 4.06
C ARG A 52 -10.34 -2.83 3.68
N THR A 53 -11.18 -2.61 2.67
CA THR A 53 -11.58 -1.27 2.19
C THR A 53 -12.07 -0.37 3.32
N SER A 54 -12.87 -0.91 4.26
CA SER A 54 -13.35 -0.19 5.44
C SER A 54 -12.22 0.27 6.37
N GLY A 55 -11.16 -0.53 6.51
CA GLY A 55 -9.99 -0.19 7.34
C GLY A 55 -9.15 0.93 6.76
N ILE A 56 -9.22 1.18 5.46
CA ILE A 56 -8.52 2.29 4.79
C ILE A 56 -9.45 3.49 4.50
N ARG A 57 -10.55 3.59 5.23
CA ARG A 57 -11.51 4.71 5.15
C ARG A 57 -12.00 4.96 3.73
N ALA A 58 -12.45 3.91 3.06
CA ALA A 58 -13.08 3.94 1.76
C ALA A 58 -14.29 2.98 1.76
N GLU A 59 -15.36 3.34 1.12
CA GLU A 59 -16.53 2.47 0.95
C GLU A 59 -16.30 1.48 -0.18
N LYS A 60 -15.64 1.94 -1.24
CA LYS A 60 -15.27 1.16 -2.42
C LYS A 60 -13.79 1.34 -2.74
N LEU A 61 -13.20 0.40 -3.47
CA LEU A 61 -11.82 0.51 -3.94
C LEU A 61 -11.62 1.70 -4.89
N THR A 62 -12.65 2.09 -5.61
CA THR A 62 -12.65 3.24 -6.52
C THR A 62 -12.53 4.58 -5.77
N ASP A 63 -12.96 4.65 -4.50
CA ASP A 63 -12.81 5.84 -3.64
C ASP A 63 -11.35 6.13 -3.30
N LEU A 64 -10.46 5.18 -3.56
CA LEU A 64 -9.02 5.34 -3.38
C LEU A 64 -8.36 6.08 -4.55
N ILE A 65 -9.03 6.17 -5.70
CA ILE A 65 -8.53 6.90 -6.85
C ILE A 65 -8.75 8.39 -6.60
N TYR A 66 -7.70 9.17 -6.81
CA TYR A 66 -7.76 10.62 -6.64
C TYR A 66 -8.92 11.22 -7.45
N ASN A 67 -9.71 12.03 -6.77
CA ASN A 67 -10.74 12.84 -7.40
C ASN A 67 -10.46 14.32 -7.04
N PRO A 68 -10.21 15.19 -8.01
CA PRO A 68 -9.88 16.61 -7.76
C PRO A 68 -11.01 17.41 -7.09
N GLY A 69 -12.17 16.79 -6.82
CA GLY A 69 -13.32 17.47 -6.27
C GLY A 69 -13.98 18.34 -7.33
N HIS A 70 -15.29 18.25 -7.48
CA HIS A 70 -16.02 19.09 -8.42
C HIS A 70 -16.10 20.51 -7.88
N ALA A 71 -15.32 21.41 -8.47
CA ALA A 71 -15.81 22.76 -8.68
C ALA A 71 -16.61 22.71 -10.01
N ASP A 72 -17.92 22.54 -9.88
CA ASP A 72 -18.96 22.95 -10.83
C ASP A 72 -18.94 22.48 -12.30
N GLU A 73 -18.30 21.40 -12.68
CA GLU A 73 -18.53 20.81 -13.99
C GLU A 73 -18.69 19.29 -13.85
N GLU A 74 -19.79 18.76 -14.38
CA GLU A 74 -19.95 17.34 -14.75
C GLU A 74 -18.89 16.99 -15.80
N VAL A 75 -17.66 16.79 -15.37
CA VAL A 75 -16.67 16.13 -16.19
C VAL A 75 -17.11 14.68 -16.24
N GLU A 76 -17.84 14.29 -17.28
CA GLU A 76 -17.99 12.90 -17.68
C GLU A 76 -16.58 12.33 -17.72
N HIS A 77 -16.22 11.57 -16.68
CA HIS A 77 -15.01 10.77 -16.67
C HIS A 77 -15.20 9.59 -17.64
N ALA A 78 -15.36 9.91 -18.93
CA ALA A 78 -15.31 8.94 -20.00
C ALA A 78 -13.85 8.46 -20.08
N GLY A 79 -13.51 7.42 -19.33
CA GLY A 79 -12.20 6.82 -19.43
C GLY A 79 -11.79 6.00 -18.21
N GLU A 80 -10.83 5.13 -18.44
CA GLU A 80 -10.22 4.33 -17.39
C GLU A 80 -9.48 5.21 -16.37
N ARG A 81 -9.81 5.07 -15.07
CA ARG A 81 -9.10 5.72 -13.98
C ARG A 81 -8.30 4.69 -13.22
N GLU A 82 -7.13 5.06 -12.76
CA GLU A 82 -6.31 4.17 -11.95
C GLU A 82 -5.57 4.89 -10.84
N ALA A 83 -5.29 4.15 -9.78
CA ALA A 83 -4.40 4.56 -8.71
C ALA A 83 -3.42 3.44 -8.39
N SER A 84 -2.22 3.79 -7.96
CA SER A 84 -1.27 2.81 -7.49
C SER A 84 -0.49 3.29 -6.28
N VAL A 85 -0.14 2.32 -5.43
CA VAL A 85 0.77 2.52 -4.31
C VAL A 85 1.84 1.44 -4.36
N GLU A 86 3.08 1.86 -4.18
CA GLU A 86 4.25 0.98 -4.10
C GLU A 86 5.00 1.25 -2.80
N VAL A 87 5.29 0.20 -2.06
CA VAL A 87 6.12 0.20 -0.85
C VAL A 87 7.46 -0.40 -1.23
N VAL A 88 8.52 0.32 -0.93
CA VAL A 88 9.90 -0.14 -1.12
C VAL A 88 10.46 -0.56 0.24
N LEU A 89 10.97 -1.78 0.32
CA LEU A 89 11.49 -2.41 1.52
C LEU A 89 12.98 -2.66 1.36
N ASP A 90 13.77 -2.25 2.35
CA ASP A 90 15.13 -2.74 2.51
C ASP A 90 15.10 -4.19 3.03
N ASN A 91 15.74 -5.08 2.33
CA ASN A 91 15.91 -6.49 2.67
C ASN A 91 17.39 -6.89 2.79
N SER A 92 18.28 -5.93 2.99
CA SER A 92 19.73 -6.18 3.11
C SER A 92 20.10 -7.13 4.26
N ASP A 93 19.21 -7.24 5.27
CA ASP A 93 19.33 -8.19 6.38
C ASP A 93 18.84 -9.62 6.05
N GLY A 94 18.30 -9.84 4.83
CA GLY A 94 17.79 -11.13 4.39
C GLY A 94 16.54 -11.62 5.15
N THR A 95 15.79 -10.74 5.79
CA THR A 95 14.58 -11.09 6.55
C THR A 95 13.54 -11.79 5.67
N LEU A 96 13.39 -11.34 4.42
CA LEU A 96 12.51 -11.96 3.45
C LEU A 96 13.32 -12.96 2.58
N ASP A 97 13.12 -14.23 2.82
CA ASP A 97 13.75 -15.33 2.07
C ASP A 97 12.71 -16.33 1.55
N ARG A 98 11.92 -15.88 0.60
CA ARG A 98 10.96 -16.75 -0.07
C ARG A 98 11.50 -17.19 -1.44
N SER A 99 12.07 -18.39 -1.49
CA SER A 99 12.72 -18.92 -2.69
C SER A 99 11.80 -19.11 -3.91
N GLN A 100 10.48 -19.10 -3.71
CA GLN A 100 9.50 -19.28 -4.79
C GLN A 100 9.14 -17.98 -5.49
N ILE A 101 9.38 -16.81 -4.86
CA ILE A 101 9.15 -15.50 -5.45
C ILE A 101 10.47 -14.97 -5.98
N VAL A 102 10.49 -14.69 -7.25
CA VAL A 102 11.63 -14.13 -7.98
C VAL A 102 11.25 -12.78 -8.55
N ASN A 103 12.25 -11.96 -8.90
CA ASN A 103 12.03 -10.68 -9.57
C ASN A 103 11.34 -10.85 -10.94
N ALA A 104 10.97 -9.75 -11.59
CA ALA A 104 10.29 -9.78 -12.89
C ALA A 104 11.08 -10.48 -13.98
N ALA A 105 12.42 -10.47 -13.89
CA ALA A 105 13.31 -11.17 -14.81
C ALA A 105 13.35 -12.70 -14.56
N GLY A 106 12.90 -13.15 -13.39
CA GLY A 106 12.85 -14.59 -13.04
C GLY A 106 14.21 -15.22 -12.74
N THR A 107 15.23 -14.41 -12.50
CA THR A 107 16.63 -14.87 -12.35
C THR A 107 17.12 -14.91 -10.92
N GLU A 108 16.53 -14.12 -10.03
CA GLU A 108 16.95 -13.98 -8.63
C GLU A 108 15.83 -14.35 -7.68
N LYS A 109 16.17 -14.94 -6.56
CA LYS A 109 15.23 -15.21 -5.46
C LYS A 109 15.04 -13.95 -4.63
N VAL A 110 13.92 -13.86 -3.90
CA VAL A 110 13.63 -12.70 -3.04
C VAL A 110 14.72 -12.51 -1.98
N GLY A 111 15.20 -13.59 -1.36
CA GLY A 111 16.26 -13.54 -0.34
C GLY A 111 17.63 -13.07 -0.86
N ASP A 112 17.83 -13.09 -2.17
CA ASP A 112 19.08 -12.61 -2.80
C ASP A 112 18.97 -11.12 -3.21
N ILE A 113 17.85 -10.46 -2.92
CA ILE A 113 17.53 -9.11 -3.35
C ILE A 113 17.55 -8.17 -2.14
N GLU A 114 18.40 -7.15 -2.17
CA GLU A 114 18.52 -6.16 -1.09
C GLU A 114 17.33 -5.21 -1.01
N GLU A 115 16.65 -4.95 -2.13
CA GLU A 115 15.48 -4.08 -2.20
C GLU A 115 14.29 -4.84 -2.79
N ILE A 116 13.17 -4.83 -2.08
CA ILE A 116 11.93 -5.48 -2.51
C ILE A 116 10.84 -4.43 -2.67
N THR A 117 10.17 -4.43 -3.83
CA THR A 117 9.02 -3.57 -4.06
C THR A 117 7.73 -4.38 -4.02
N ILE A 118 6.75 -3.89 -3.24
CA ILE A 118 5.38 -4.41 -3.21
C ILE A 118 4.47 -3.30 -3.73
N LYS A 119 3.77 -3.58 -4.84
CA LYS A 119 2.88 -2.60 -5.47
C LYS A 119 1.48 -3.15 -5.59
N ARG A 120 0.49 -2.32 -5.28
CA ARG A 120 -0.91 -2.56 -5.60
C ARG A 120 -1.43 -1.47 -6.51
N ARG A 121 -2.18 -1.86 -7.53
CA ARG A 121 -2.86 -0.96 -8.47
C ARG A 121 -4.34 -1.28 -8.51
N VAL A 122 -5.16 -0.26 -8.44
CA VAL A 122 -6.61 -0.32 -8.72
C VAL A 122 -6.87 0.38 -10.03
N LYS A 123 -7.66 -0.25 -10.88
CA LYS A 123 -8.13 0.28 -12.16
C LYS A 123 -9.65 0.24 -12.17
N GLU A 124 -10.28 1.35 -12.48
CA GLU A 124 -11.70 1.48 -12.69
C GLU A 124 -11.98 1.55 -14.20
N THR A 125 -13.00 0.85 -14.61
CA THR A 125 -13.56 0.90 -15.97
C THR A 125 -15.04 1.22 -15.86
N ASP A 126 -15.71 1.53 -16.96
CA ASP A 126 -17.14 1.91 -16.97
C ASP A 126 -18.04 0.91 -16.24
N ASP A 127 -17.72 -0.38 -16.30
CA ASP A 127 -18.55 -1.45 -15.73
C ASP A 127 -17.99 -2.09 -14.47
N ASN A 128 -16.68 -1.98 -14.21
CA ASN A 128 -16.00 -2.76 -13.18
C ASN A 128 -14.76 -2.07 -12.61
N TYR A 129 -14.24 -2.65 -11.52
CA TYR A 129 -12.92 -2.32 -11.02
C TYR A 129 -12.07 -3.57 -10.85
N TYR A 130 -10.74 -3.41 -11.01
CA TYR A 130 -9.76 -4.47 -10.92
C TYR A 130 -8.66 -4.08 -9.95
N SER A 131 -8.14 -5.05 -9.20
CA SER A 131 -7.02 -4.86 -8.30
C SER A 131 -5.89 -5.82 -8.69
N TYR A 132 -4.70 -5.27 -8.90
CA TYR A 132 -3.51 -6.00 -9.32
C TYR A 132 -2.41 -5.84 -8.27
N TYR A 133 -1.69 -6.91 -8.02
CA TYR A 133 -0.58 -6.95 -7.08
C TYR A 133 0.72 -7.33 -7.78
N TYR A 134 1.83 -6.76 -7.31
CA TYR A 134 3.14 -6.98 -7.89
C TYR A 134 4.19 -7.08 -6.79
N ILE A 135 5.17 -7.99 -6.96
CA ILE A 135 6.42 -8.03 -6.20
C ILE A 135 7.54 -7.90 -7.21
N ASN A 136 8.42 -6.92 -7.03
CA ASN A 136 9.55 -6.62 -7.93
C ASN A 136 9.12 -6.55 -9.41
N GLY A 137 7.97 -5.90 -9.68
CA GLY A 137 7.39 -5.76 -11.01
C GLY A 137 6.69 -7.00 -11.57
N ARG A 138 6.76 -8.15 -10.91
CA ARG A 138 6.06 -9.37 -11.31
C ARG A 138 4.66 -9.39 -10.73
N SER A 139 3.67 -9.67 -11.58
CA SER A 139 2.27 -9.87 -11.14
C SER A 139 2.15 -11.11 -10.26
N VAL A 140 1.50 -10.94 -9.12
CA VAL A 140 1.28 -11.97 -8.10
C VAL A 140 -0.13 -11.90 -7.56
N ASN A 141 -0.53 -12.88 -6.73
CA ASN A 141 -1.78 -12.84 -5.99
C ASN A 141 -1.60 -12.16 -4.63
N LEU A 142 -2.71 -11.74 -4.01
CA LEU A 142 -2.68 -11.19 -2.64
C LEU A 142 -2.08 -12.18 -1.63
N SER A 143 -2.39 -13.47 -1.76
CA SER A 143 -1.82 -14.52 -0.91
C SER A 143 -0.29 -14.57 -0.96
N ASP A 144 0.31 -14.33 -2.14
CA ASP A 144 1.77 -14.32 -2.27
C ASP A 144 2.41 -13.18 -1.47
N ILE A 145 1.75 -12.00 -1.44
CA ILE A 145 2.20 -10.87 -0.62
C ILE A 145 2.04 -11.18 0.87
N GLN A 146 0.89 -11.72 1.28
CA GLN A 146 0.61 -12.06 2.67
C GLN A 146 1.58 -13.13 3.18
N ASP A 147 1.85 -14.15 2.38
CA ASP A 147 2.81 -15.19 2.71
C ASP A 147 4.25 -14.65 2.80
N LEU A 148 4.62 -13.70 1.93
CA LEU A 148 5.91 -13.05 2.00
C LEU A 148 6.05 -12.22 3.28
N LEU A 149 5.07 -11.38 3.59
CA LEU A 149 5.08 -10.53 4.78
C LEU A 149 5.02 -11.33 6.09
N ALA A 150 4.32 -12.47 6.09
CA ALA A 150 4.25 -13.35 7.26
C ALA A 150 5.63 -13.86 7.70
N GLN A 151 6.59 -14.01 6.78
CA GLN A 151 7.97 -14.39 7.12
C GLN A 151 8.65 -13.30 7.97
N ALA A 152 8.30 -12.03 7.76
CA ALA A 152 8.77 -10.90 8.55
C ALA A 152 7.90 -10.64 9.81
N GLY A 153 6.97 -11.53 10.12
CA GLY A 153 6.05 -11.35 11.24
C GLY A 153 4.96 -10.29 11.01
N VAL A 154 4.76 -9.87 9.77
CA VAL A 154 3.74 -8.87 9.40
C VAL A 154 2.50 -9.62 8.90
N THR A 155 1.42 -9.56 9.66
CA THR A 155 0.15 -10.24 9.33
C THR A 155 -1.02 -9.27 9.38
N PRO A 156 -2.12 -9.54 8.64
CA PRO A 156 -3.31 -8.68 8.64
C PRO A 156 -3.94 -8.49 10.02
N GLU A 157 -3.75 -9.46 10.90
CA GLU A 157 -4.28 -9.48 12.28
C GLU A 157 -3.20 -9.12 13.31
N GLY A 158 -1.98 -8.80 12.84
CA GLY A 158 -0.85 -8.44 13.69
C GLY A 158 -0.94 -7.01 14.21
N TYR A 159 -0.30 -6.76 15.35
CA TYR A 159 -0.21 -5.41 15.96
C TYR A 159 0.89 -4.54 15.32
N ASN A 160 1.30 -4.84 14.10
CA ASN A 160 2.34 -4.09 13.38
C ASN A 160 1.89 -2.70 12.96
N VAL A 161 0.57 -2.49 12.87
CA VAL A 161 -0.03 -1.18 12.59
C VAL A 161 -1.11 -0.90 13.62
N VAL A 162 -0.99 0.23 14.32
CA VAL A 162 -1.99 0.69 15.29
C VAL A 162 -2.71 1.88 14.68
N MET A 163 -4.00 1.72 14.43
CA MET A 163 -4.87 2.76 13.88
C MET A 163 -5.46 3.63 15.00
N GLN A 164 -5.98 4.79 14.61
CA GLN A 164 -6.72 5.65 15.53
C GLN A 164 -7.98 4.93 16.04
N GLY A 165 -8.05 4.68 17.34
CA GLY A 165 -9.16 3.99 17.97
C GLY A 165 -8.83 2.56 18.42
N ASP A 166 -7.83 1.89 17.85
CA ASP A 166 -7.49 0.50 18.19
C ASP A 166 -7.12 0.33 19.67
N VAL A 167 -6.49 1.35 20.26
CA VAL A 167 -6.10 1.34 21.69
C VAL A 167 -7.34 1.24 22.61
N THR A 168 -8.46 1.81 22.20
CA THR A 168 -9.71 1.72 22.98
C THR A 168 -10.36 0.34 22.90
N GLU A 169 -10.19 -0.37 21.79
CA GLU A 169 -10.66 -1.76 21.65
C GLU A 169 -9.81 -2.72 22.49
N ILE A 170 -8.50 -2.54 22.51
CA ILE A 170 -7.57 -3.37 23.31
C ILE A 170 -7.91 -3.28 24.80
N ILE A 171 -8.29 -2.09 25.30
CA ILE A 171 -8.65 -1.88 26.71
C ILE A 171 -9.99 -2.57 27.04
N ASN A 172 -10.89 -2.68 26.09
CA ASN A 172 -12.21 -3.30 26.28
C ASN A 172 -12.19 -4.84 26.14
N MET A 173 -11.06 -5.43 25.74
CA MET A 173 -10.88 -6.89 25.63
C MET A 173 -10.39 -7.54 26.95
N THR A 174 -10.17 -6.76 28.00
CA THR A 174 -9.83 -7.21 29.37
C THR A 174 -11.05 -7.18 30.27
#